data_8705a1cc581b7ecaa0249567688dd898
#
_entry.id   8705a1cc581b7ecaa0249567688dd898
#
_cell.length_a   1.000
_cell.length_b   1.000
_cell.length_c   1.000
_cell.angle_alpha   90.00
_cell.angle_beta   90.00
_cell.angle_gamma   90.00
#
_symmetry.space_group_name_H-M   'P 1'
#
loop_
_entity.id
_entity.type
_entity.pdbx_description
1 polymer ?
#
loop_
_entity_poly.entity_id
_entity_poly.type
_entity_poly.pdbx_seq_one_letter_code
_entity_poly.pdbx_strand_id
1 'polypeptide(L)'
;MINKKLFALAGVTLSLSLSAISAQVEPLRVAADPVPHAEILNDIKKIDPKLDLKVIELTSGVNANELLAHGDVDANYFQHLPYLKDQEKALGKTFVVAAEVHIEPLGIYSRKIKALPDLPENASVAVPNNSSNLSRALFLLQKQGLITLNAHFTDPSTTLATPKDIVANPKHLKILEIEAAQLPRSLDDADLVVINGNYALEAGLVPSKDALGLESADHNPYANLLVTTPELAHDPRIVALAKDLTSPQVRDFIQKTYHGSVIPVQAGHD
;
A
#
# COMPACT_ATOMS: atom_id res chain seq x y z
N MET A 1 80.89 51.03 22.02
CA MET A 1 80.55 49.87 21.20
C MET A 1 79.32 49.23 21.81
N ILE A 2 78.16 49.45 21.23
CA ILE A 2 76.83 48.96 21.71
C ILE A 2 76.23 48.07 20.66
N ASN A 3 76.16 46.76 20.92
CA ASN A 3 75.53 45.78 20.04
C ASN A 3 73.98 45.80 20.19
N LYS A 4 73.26 46.18 19.15
CA LYS A 4 71.81 46.04 19.06
C LYS A 4 71.49 44.65 18.51
N LYS A 5 70.89 43.79 19.34
CA LYS A 5 70.26 42.55 18.84
C LYS A 5 68.84 42.85 18.41
N LEU A 6 68.54 42.57 17.12
CA LEU A 6 67.24 42.57 16.56
C LEU A 6 66.53 41.28 16.98
N PHE A 7 65.34 41.37 17.60
CA PHE A 7 64.45 40.24 17.81
C PHE A 7 63.41 40.26 16.65
N ALA A 8 63.42 39.22 15.82
CA ALA A 8 62.40 38.98 14.81
C ALA A 8 61.23 38.21 15.46
N LEU A 9 60.11 38.82 15.54
CA LEU A 9 58.88 38.20 16.02
C LEU A 9 58.22 37.48 14.84
N ALA A 10 58.28 36.13 14.81
CA ALA A 10 57.57 35.32 13.84
C ALA A 10 56.08 35.16 14.27
N GLY A 11 55.21 35.87 13.61
CA GLY A 11 53.75 35.69 13.78
C GLY A 11 53.27 34.40 13.09
N VAL A 12 52.88 33.41 13.88
CA VAL A 12 52.21 32.20 13.38
C VAL A 12 50.70 32.52 13.23
N THR A 13 50.28 32.77 12.01
CA THR A 13 48.85 32.86 11.68
C THR A 13 48.28 31.44 11.59
N LEU A 14 47.52 31.03 12.62
CA LEU A 14 46.77 29.78 12.64
C LEU A 14 45.49 29.96 11.81
N SER A 15 45.52 29.50 10.56
CA SER A 15 44.35 29.47 9.68
C SER A 15 43.43 28.31 10.14
N LEU A 16 42.34 28.62 10.84
CA LEU A 16 41.27 27.68 11.11
C LEU A 16 40.49 27.45 9.78
N SER A 17 40.79 26.34 9.13
CA SER A 17 39.97 25.84 8.04
C SER A 17 38.68 25.27 8.66
N LEU A 18 37.57 26.02 8.61
CA LEU A 18 36.25 25.45 8.83
C LEU A 18 35.93 24.52 7.65
N SER A 19 36.17 23.23 7.85
CA SER A 19 35.60 22.20 6.98
C SER A 19 34.11 22.22 7.23
N ALA A 20 33.33 22.78 6.31
CA ALA A 20 31.89 22.59 6.28
C ALA A 20 31.62 21.10 6.03
N ILE A 21 31.30 20.38 7.10
CA ILE A 21 30.76 19.03 7.00
C ILE A 21 29.39 19.22 6.35
N SER A 22 29.33 19.02 5.03
CA SER A 22 28.05 18.85 4.34
C SER A 22 27.42 17.60 4.95
N ALA A 23 26.44 17.78 5.82
CA ALA A 23 25.62 16.68 6.30
C ALA A 23 24.98 16.04 5.05
N GLN A 24 25.46 14.87 4.68
CA GLN A 24 24.86 14.10 3.59
C GLN A 24 23.47 13.72 4.06
N VAL A 25 22.44 14.23 3.39
CA VAL A 25 21.06 13.88 3.71
C VAL A 25 20.89 12.41 3.40
N GLU A 26 20.55 11.62 4.41
CA GLU A 26 20.30 10.19 4.24
C GLU A 26 19.12 9.99 3.27
N PRO A 27 19.16 8.95 2.39
CA PRO A 27 18.06 8.67 1.48
C PRO A 27 16.78 8.37 2.25
N LEU A 28 15.64 8.80 1.69
CA LEU A 28 14.33 8.47 2.21
C LEU A 28 14.01 7.00 1.91
N ARG A 29 13.92 6.17 2.95
CA ARG A 29 13.68 4.72 2.84
C ARG A 29 12.18 4.45 2.88
N VAL A 30 11.63 3.89 1.80
CA VAL A 30 10.20 3.58 1.69
C VAL A 30 10.01 2.11 1.36
N ALA A 31 9.33 1.37 2.25
CA ALA A 31 8.93 0.00 2.01
C ALA A 31 7.65 -0.02 1.16
N ALA A 32 7.61 -0.88 0.14
CA ALA A 32 6.50 -0.96 -0.79
C ALA A 32 6.34 -2.37 -1.36
N ASP A 33 5.11 -2.79 -1.66
CA ASP A 33 4.89 -3.99 -2.46
C ASP A 33 5.43 -3.78 -3.89
N PRO A 34 5.88 -4.84 -4.58
CA PRO A 34 6.51 -4.71 -5.90
C PRO A 34 5.62 -4.00 -6.91
N VAL A 35 4.36 -4.41 -7.05
CA VAL A 35 3.38 -3.89 -8.02
C VAL A 35 2.07 -3.54 -7.29
N PRO A 36 1.47 -2.39 -7.53
CA PRO A 36 1.93 -1.25 -8.35
C PRO A 36 2.84 -0.29 -7.58
N HIS A 37 3.01 -0.45 -6.27
CA HIS A 37 3.55 0.54 -5.33
C HIS A 37 5.01 0.90 -5.62
N ALA A 38 5.92 -0.10 -5.69
CA ALA A 38 7.33 0.16 -6.01
C ALA A 38 7.50 0.68 -7.44
N GLU A 39 6.68 0.25 -8.40
CA GLU A 39 6.70 0.77 -9.77
C GLU A 39 6.35 2.27 -9.79
N ILE A 40 5.32 2.69 -9.03
CA ILE A 40 4.92 4.10 -8.89
C ILE A 40 6.05 4.90 -8.22
N LEU A 41 6.64 4.39 -7.12
CA LEU A 41 7.77 5.05 -6.45
C LEU A 41 9.00 5.15 -7.36
N ASN A 42 9.26 4.16 -8.20
CA ASN A 42 10.37 4.22 -9.16
C ASN A 42 10.11 5.23 -10.30
N ASP A 43 8.85 5.52 -10.61
CA ASP A 43 8.51 6.61 -11.53
C ASP A 43 8.75 7.99 -10.89
N ILE A 44 8.52 8.14 -9.57
CA ILE A 44 8.86 9.36 -8.82
C ILE A 44 10.33 9.74 -8.99
N LYS A 45 11.26 8.77 -8.98
CA LYS A 45 12.69 9.05 -9.20
C LYS A 45 13.00 9.73 -10.53
N LYS A 46 12.11 9.59 -11.52
CA LYS A 46 12.22 10.28 -12.82
C LYS A 46 11.59 11.67 -12.77
N ILE A 47 10.50 11.82 -12.00
CA ILE A 47 9.75 13.07 -11.86
C ILE A 47 10.51 14.05 -10.96
N ASP A 48 11.00 13.59 -9.81
CA ASP A 48 11.82 14.37 -8.87
C ASP A 48 13.17 13.67 -8.58
N PRO A 49 14.17 13.86 -9.45
CA PRO A 49 15.51 13.27 -9.25
C PRO A 49 16.28 13.89 -8.08
N LYS A 50 15.78 14.95 -7.44
CA LYS A 50 16.40 15.57 -6.26
C LYS A 50 15.99 14.88 -4.97
N LEU A 51 14.85 14.18 -4.97
CA LEU A 51 14.42 13.37 -3.87
C LEU A 51 15.24 12.06 -3.87
N ASP A 52 16.21 11.96 -2.96
CA ASP A 52 16.99 10.73 -2.80
C ASP A 52 16.11 9.64 -2.17
N LEU A 53 15.42 8.88 -3.03
CA LEU A 53 14.45 7.86 -2.65
C LEU A 53 15.04 6.46 -2.77
N LYS A 54 15.08 5.74 -1.65
CA LYS A 54 15.44 4.32 -1.59
C LYS A 54 14.18 3.48 -1.41
N VAL A 55 13.72 2.85 -2.48
CA VAL A 55 12.60 1.91 -2.46
C VAL A 55 13.08 0.56 -1.96
N ILE A 56 12.37 0.01 -0.96
CA ILE A 56 12.61 -1.30 -0.36
C ILE A 56 11.40 -2.17 -0.70
N GLU A 57 11.56 -3.03 -1.70
CA GLU A 57 10.48 -3.93 -2.12
C GLU A 57 10.26 -5.01 -1.06
N LEU A 58 8.99 -5.18 -0.67
CA LEU A 58 8.57 -6.16 0.32
C LEU A 58 8.59 -7.57 -0.29
N THR A 59 8.98 -8.52 0.53
CA THR A 59 8.83 -9.94 0.24
C THR A 59 7.72 -10.53 1.10
N SER A 60 7.11 -11.64 0.66
CA SER A 60 6.05 -12.31 1.40
C SER A 60 6.45 -12.57 2.87
N GLY A 61 5.55 -12.25 3.79
CA GLY A 61 5.76 -12.43 5.23
C GLY A 61 6.44 -11.27 5.95
N VAL A 62 6.87 -10.22 5.24
CA VAL A 62 7.45 -9.02 5.86
C VAL A 62 6.33 -8.02 6.18
N ASN A 63 6.26 -7.57 7.44
CA ASN A 63 5.31 -6.55 7.87
C ASN A 63 5.95 -5.15 7.78
N ALA A 64 5.53 -4.36 6.80
CA ALA A 64 6.07 -3.01 6.60
C ALA A 64 5.74 -2.04 7.74
N ASN A 65 4.67 -2.28 8.51
CA ASN A 65 4.35 -1.46 9.68
C ASN A 65 5.28 -1.77 10.87
N GLU A 66 5.76 -3.00 10.99
CA GLU A 66 6.82 -3.33 11.97
C GLU A 66 8.14 -2.67 11.58
N LEU A 67 8.54 -2.72 10.29
CA LEU A 67 9.73 -2.02 9.81
C LEU A 67 9.65 -0.51 10.12
N LEU A 68 8.49 0.11 9.89
CA LEU A 68 8.25 1.52 10.19
C LEU A 68 8.31 1.79 11.71
N ALA A 69 7.69 0.94 12.53
CA ALA A 69 7.66 1.07 13.98
C ALA A 69 9.06 0.95 14.63
N HIS A 70 9.97 0.21 14.00
CA HIS A 70 11.36 0.02 14.46
C HIS A 70 12.34 1.04 13.85
N GLY A 71 11.91 1.86 12.88
CA GLY A 71 12.76 2.83 12.20
C GLY A 71 13.68 2.22 11.15
N ASP A 72 13.39 0.99 10.69
CA ASP A 72 14.11 0.36 9.59
C ASP A 72 13.79 1.02 8.24
N VAL A 73 12.62 1.64 8.15
CA VAL A 73 12.18 2.50 7.04
C VAL A 73 11.58 3.80 7.57
N ASP A 74 11.51 4.82 6.72
CA ASP A 74 10.98 6.14 7.07
C ASP A 74 9.50 6.30 6.71
N ALA A 75 9.04 5.49 5.75
CA ALA A 75 7.64 5.39 5.34
C ALA A 75 7.35 4.02 4.76
N ASN A 76 6.06 3.70 4.60
CA ASN A 76 5.62 2.58 3.77
C ASN A 76 4.47 2.99 2.83
N TYR A 77 4.34 2.25 1.73
CA TYR A 77 3.32 2.45 0.74
C TYR A 77 2.87 1.08 0.20
N PHE A 78 1.78 0.52 0.76
CA PHE A 78 1.30 -0.83 0.44
C PHE A 78 -0.11 -1.13 0.96
N GLN A 79 -0.72 -0.26 1.77
CA GLN A 79 -1.90 -0.56 2.59
C GLN A 79 -2.98 0.51 2.47
N HIS A 80 -4.22 0.13 2.77
CA HIS A 80 -5.36 1.01 2.91
C HIS A 80 -5.72 1.30 4.38
N LEU A 81 -6.54 2.33 4.63
CA LEU A 81 -6.84 2.81 5.97
C LEU A 81 -7.42 1.73 6.93
N PRO A 82 -8.40 0.90 6.54
CA PRO A 82 -8.91 -0.13 7.44
C PRO A 82 -7.83 -1.14 7.87
N TYR A 83 -6.90 -1.51 6.96
CA TYR A 83 -5.77 -2.37 7.32
C TYR A 83 -4.80 -1.67 8.27
N LEU A 84 -4.46 -0.40 8.00
CA LEU A 84 -3.60 0.41 8.87
C LEU A 84 -4.16 0.48 10.29
N LYS A 85 -5.47 0.75 10.44
CA LYS A 85 -6.12 0.83 11.76
C LYS A 85 -6.05 -0.48 12.55
N ASP A 86 -6.19 -1.61 11.86
CA ASP A 86 -6.06 -2.93 12.46
C ASP A 86 -4.60 -3.18 12.93
N GLN A 87 -3.62 -2.81 12.09
CA GLN A 87 -2.20 -2.91 12.42
C GLN A 87 -1.79 -1.97 13.57
N GLU A 88 -2.27 -0.73 13.59
CA GLU A 88 -2.04 0.21 14.70
C GLU A 88 -2.48 -0.40 16.04
N LYS A 89 -3.66 -1.03 16.04
CA LYS A 89 -4.20 -1.71 17.24
C LYS A 89 -3.33 -2.91 17.63
N ALA A 90 -2.92 -3.74 16.67
CA ALA A 90 -2.12 -4.92 16.92
C ALA A 90 -0.72 -4.58 17.46
N LEU A 91 -0.09 -3.54 16.90
CA LEU A 91 1.26 -3.11 17.27
C LEU A 91 1.30 -2.16 18.49
N GLY A 92 0.14 -1.63 18.92
CA GLY A 92 0.10 -0.58 19.95
C GLY A 92 0.83 0.69 19.52
N LYS A 93 0.78 1.02 18.22
CA LYS A 93 1.46 2.18 17.61
C LYS A 93 0.44 3.06 16.90
N THR A 94 0.82 4.31 16.69
CA THR A 94 0.06 5.26 15.86
C THR A 94 0.95 5.73 14.73
N PHE A 95 0.40 5.76 13.52
CA PHE A 95 1.08 6.23 12.33
C PHE A 95 0.33 7.41 11.71
N VAL A 96 0.96 8.11 10.77
CA VAL A 96 0.40 9.27 10.08
C VAL A 96 0.25 8.94 8.61
N VAL A 97 -0.96 9.16 8.09
CA VAL A 97 -1.23 9.10 6.66
C VAL A 97 -0.73 10.41 6.03
N ALA A 98 0.29 10.30 5.19
CA ALA A 98 0.86 11.45 4.48
C ALA A 98 0.17 11.72 3.14
N ALA A 99 -0.35 10.68 2.47
CA ALA A 99 -1.12 10.81 1.22
C ALA A 99 -2.03 9.59 1.00
N GLU A 100 -3.15 9.82 0.30
CA GLU A 100 -3.96 8.80 -0.36
C GLU A 100 -3.64 8.83 -1.86
N VAL A 101 -3.25 7.71 -2.45
CA VAL A 101 -2.63 7.71 -3.79
C VAL A 101 -3.50 7.04 -4.84
N HIS A 102 -3.90 5.80 -4.63
CA HIS A 102 -4.67 5.04 -5.60
C HIS A 102 -5.57 3.99 -4.94
N ILE A 103 -6.52 3.49 -5.69
CA ILE A 103 -7.40 2.39 -5.33
C ILE A 103 -7.03 1.17 -6.18
N GLU A 104 -6.94 0.02 -5.55
CA GLU A 104 -6.84 -1.29 -6.20
C GLU A 104 -8.16 -2.03 -5.96
N PRO A 105 -9.08 -2.07 -6.93
CA PRO A 105 -10.31 -2.80 -6.76
C PRO A 105 -10.08 -4.27 -6.43
N LEU A 106 -10.71 -4.75 -5.36
CA LEU A 106 -10.70 -6.16 -5.02
C LEU A 106 -11.47 -6.95 -6.07
N GLY A 107 -10.94 -8.07 -6.52
CA GLY A 107 -11.54 -8.86 -7.60
C GLY A 107 -11.86 -10.29 -7.22
N ILE A 108 -12.89 -10.85 -7.85
CA ILE A 108 -13.28 -12.26 -7.82
C ILE A 108 -12.82 -12.92 -9.10
N TYR A 109 -12.05 -13.98 -8.97
CA TYR A 109 -11.45 -14.68 -10.11
C TYR A 109 -11.76 -16.17 -10.07
N SER A 110 -11.72 -16.83 -11.23
CA SER A 110 -11.84 -18.27 -11.37
C SER A 110 -11.08 -18.78 -12.59
N ARG A 111 -10.55 -20.00 -12.50
CA ARG A 111 -10.10 -20.78 -13.65
C ARG A 111 -11.10 -21.85 -14.05
N LYS A 112 -12.13 -22.10 -13.24
CA LYS A 112 -13.10 -23.19 -13.42
C LYS A 112 -14.41 -22.74 -14.07
N ILE A 113 -14.84 -21.49 -13.85
CA ILE A 113 -16.04 -20.94 -14.42
C ILE A 113 -15.73 -19.64 -15.17
N LYS A 114 -16.64 -19.24 -16.06
CA LYS A 114 -16.50 -18.01 -16.87
C LYS A 114 -17.41 -16.88 -16.41
N ALA A 115 -18.45 -17.20 -15.65
CA ALA A 115 -19.39 -16.21 -15.11
C ALA A 115 -19.91 -16.65 -13.75
N LEU A 116 -20.21 -15.69 -12.86
CA LEU A 116 -20.67 -15.99 -11.49
C LEU A 116 -21.97 -16.82 -11.45
N PRO A 117 -22.94 -16.68 -12.38
CA PRO A 117 -24.11 -17.55 -12.42
C PRO A 117 -23.79 -19.05 -12.59
N ASP A 118 -22.65 -19.39 -13.22
CA ASP A 118 -22.23 -20.78 -13.46
C ASP A 118 -21.66 -21.44 -12.21
N LEU A 119 -21.55 -20.72 -11.09
CA LEU A 119 -20.99 -21.23 -9.83
C LEU A 119 -21.84 -22.41 -9.31
N PRO A 120 -21.23 -23.60 -9.07
CA PRO A 120 -21.98 -24.76 -8.60
C PRO A 120 -22.40 -24.65 -7.13
N GLU A 121 -23.33 -25.51 -6.71
CA GLU A 121 -23.64 -25.75 -5.31
C GLU A 121 -22.39 -26.24 -4.56
N ASN A 122 -22.26 -25.83 -3.29
CA ASN A 122 -21.16 -26.19 -2.40
C ASN A 122 -19.76 -25.77 -2.91
N ALA A 123 -19.70 -24.78 -3.82
CA ALA A 123 -18.44 -24.26 -4.33
C ALA A 123 -17.54 -23.71 -3.23
N SER A 124 -16.24 -23.90 -3.41
CA SER A 124 -15.21 -23.32 -2.55
C SER A 124 -14.87 -21.89 -2.98
N VAL A 125 -14.78 -20.97 -2.00
CA VAL A 125 -14.45 -19.57 -2.21
C VAL A 125 -13.27 -19.20 -1.29
N ALA A 126 -12.09 -19.05 -1.86
CA ALA A 126 -10.92 -18.60 -1.11
C ALA A 126 -10.93 -17.06 -0.96
N VAL A 127 -10.68 -16.59 0.26
CA VAL A 127 -10.71 -15.17 0.64
C VAL A 127 -9.51 -14.83 1.51
N PRO A 128 -9.09 -13.53 1.59
CA PRO A 128 -8.02 -13.12 2.49
C PRO A 128 -8.36 -13.43 3.95
N ASN A 129 -7.36 -13.83 4.75
CA ASN A 129 -7.54 -14.19 6.17
C ASN A 129 -7.31 -13.03 7.15
N ASN A 130 -6.73 -11.89 6.72
CA ASN A 130 -6.64 -10.72 7.59
C ASN A 130 -8.00 -10.05 7.72
N SER A 131 -8.33 -9.56 8.91
CA SER A 131 -9.67 -9.10 9.30
C SER A 131 -10.27 -8.06 8.35
N SER A 132 -9.50 -7.05 7.96
CA SER A 132 -10.00 -5.97 7.11
C SER A 132 -10.29 -6.45 5.68
N ASN A 133 -9.41 -7.24 5.05
CA ASN A 133 -9.64 -7.75 3.69
C ASN A 133 -10.59 -8.95 3.66
N LEU A 134 -10.68 -9.76 4.74
CA LEU A 134 -11.72 -10.77 4.89
C LEU A 134 -13.10 -10.12 4.85
N SER A 135 -13.32 -9.12 5.70
CA SER A 135 -14.56 -8.35 5.70
C SER A 135 -14.87 -7.75 4.33
N ARG A 136 -13.90 -7.07 3.72
CA ARG A 136 -14.00 -6.49 2.38
C ARG A 136 -14.42 -7.53 1.33
N ALA A 137 -13.82 -8.73 1.37
CA ALA A 137 -14.19 -9.83 0.47
C ALA A 137 -15.64 -10.29 0.66
N LEU A 138 -16.10 -10.42 1.91
CA LEU A 138 -17.49 -10.77 2.20
C LEU A 138 -18.47 -9.72 1.69
N PHE A 139 -18.17 -8.43 1.83
CA PHE A 139 -18.97 -7.36 1.25
C PHE A 139 -19.00 -7.41 -0.29
N LEU A 140 -17.88 -7.75 -0.92
CA LEU A 140 -17.83 -7.94 -2.37
C LEU A 140 -18.70 -9.12 -2.81
N LEU A 141 -18.62 -10.27 -2.10
CA LEU A 141 -19.47 -11.43 -2.36
C LEU A 141 -20.97 -11.11 -2.20
N GLN A 142 -21.32 -10.33 -1.15
CA GLN A 142 -22.68 -9.83 -0.96
C GLN A 142 -23.12 -8.93 -2.11
N LYS A 143 -22.29 -7.99 -2.55
CA LYS A 143 -22.58 -7.09 -3.67
C LYS A 143 -22.85 -7.86 -4.98
N GLN A 144 -22.19 -9.02 -5.14
CA GLN A 144 -22.41 -9.91 -6.28
C GLN A 144 -23.62 -10.86 -6.08
N GLY A 145 -24.35 -10.75 -4.98
CA GLY A 145 -25.53 -11.57 -4.70
C GLY A 145 -25.23 -13.02 -4.33
N LEU A 146 -23.97 -13.34 -4.00
CA LEU A 146 -23.55 -14.70 -3.67
C LEU A 146 -23.86 -15.10 -2.23
N ILE A 147 -23.85 -14.12 -1.31
CA ILE A 147 -24.19 -14.27 0.12
C ILE A 147 -24.99 -13.05 0.59
N THR A 148 -25.58 -13.15 1.78
CA THR A 148 -26.13 -11.99 2.50
C THR A 148 -25.51 -11.93 3.90
N LEU A 149 -24.97 -10.80 4.27
CA LEU A 149 -24.49 -10.51 5.63
C LEU A 149 -25.65 -10.03 6.52
N ASN A 150 -25.48 -10.16 7.84
CA ASN A 150 -26.39 -9.60 8.80
C ASN A 150 -26.58 -8.09 8.56
N ALA A 151 -27.80 -7.58 8.73
CA ALA A 151 -28.18 -6.20 8.45
C ALA A 151 -27.40 -5.12 9.23
N HIS A 152 -26.64 -5.50 10.26
CA HIS A 152 -25.74 -4.59 10.97
C HIS A 152 -24.48 -4.23 10.16
N PHE A 153 -24.12 -5.04 9.17
CA PHE A 153 -22.94 -4.83 8.32
C PHE A 153 -23.32 -4.02 7.08
N THR A 154 -23.34 -2.70 7.22
CA THR A 154 -23.77 -1.77 6.16
C THR A 154 -22.60 -1.01 5.52
N ASP A 155 -21.50 -0.84 6.28
CA ASP A 155 -20.33 -0.06 5.86
C ASP A 155 -19.04 -0.88 6.08
N PRO A 156 -18.39 -1.29 4.98
CA PRO A 156 -17.17 -2.10 5.05
C PRO A 156 -15.96 -1.37 5.63
N SER A 157 -16.01 -0.05 5.75
CA SER A 157 -14.92 0.75 6.32
C SER A 157 -14.94 0.80 7.86
N THR A 158 -16.11 0.57 8.46
CA THR A 158 -16.32 0.74 9.90
C THR A 158 -16.67 -0.55 10.64
N THR A 159 -17.12 -1.57 9.91
CA THR A 159 -17.54 -2.85 10.49
C THR A 159 -16.81 -4.02 9.85
N LEU A 160 -16.26 -4.90 10.69
CA LEU A 160 -15.52 -6.08 10.24
C LEU A 160 -16.41 -7.33 10.29
N ALA A 161 -16.93 -7.73 9.14
CA ALA A 161 -17.71 -8.95 8.99
C ALA A 161 -16.80 -10.19 8.95
N THR A 162 -17.31 -11.30 9.48
CA THR A 162 -16.69 -12.62 9.46
C THR A 162 -17.62 -13.62 8.77
N PRO A 163 -17.19 -14.82 8.39
CA PRO A 163 -18.10 -15.84 7.83
C PRO A 163 -19.27 -16.21 8.75
N LYS A 164 -19.16 -15.98 10.06
CA LYS A 164 -20.26 -16.21 11.03
C LYS A 164 -21.41 -15.21 10.88
N ASP A 165 -21.16 -14.09 10.21
CA ASP A 165 -22.14 -13.02 10.00
C ASP A 165 -22.95 -13.23 8.72
N ILE A 166 -22.69 -14.31 7.97
CA ILE A 166 -23.47 -14.70 6.80
C ILE A 166 -24.80 -15.26 7.24
N VAL A 167 -25.91 -14.58 6.91
CA VAL A 167 -27.27 -14.99 7.24
C VAL A 167 -27.98 -15.71 6.09
N ALA A 168 -27.52 -15.55 4.84
CA ALA A 168 -27.96 -16.30 3.70
C ALA A 168 -26.81 -16.70 2.80
N ASN A 169 -26.78 -17.96 2.41
CA ASN A 169 -25.77 -18.58 1.55
C ASN A 169 -26.47 -19.60 0.65
N PRO A 170 -27.21 -19.12 -0.39
CA PRO A 170 -28.12 -19.95 -1.17
C PRO A 170 -27.44 -21.09 -1.93
N LYS A 171 -26.16 -20.93 -2.28
CA LYS A 171 -25.37 -21.97 -2.96
C LYS A 171 -24.50 -22.80 -1.98
N HIS A 172 -24.66 -22.64 -0.69
CA HIS A 172 -23.88 -23.35 0.33
C HIS A 172 -22.37 -23.23 0.15
N LEU A 173 -21.89 -22.01 -0.21
CA LEU A 173 -20.49 -21.72 -0.47
C LEU A 173 -19.62 -22.03 0.74
N LYS A 174 -18.46 -22.63 0.51
CA LYS A 174 -17.46 -22.94 1.53
C LYS A 174 -16.40 -21.84 1.53
N ILE A 175 -16.42 -20.98 2.53
CA ILE A 175 -15.44 -19.89 2.66
C ILE A 175 -14.13 -20.47 3.23
N LEU A 176 -13.03 -20.25 2.50
CA LEU A 176 -11.69 -20.68 2.84
C LEU A 176 -10.82 -19.44 3.08
N GLU A 177 -10.41 -19.23 4.32
CA GLU A 177 -9.57 -18.10 4.70
C GLU A 177 -8.10 -18.44 4.46
N ILE A 178 -7.43 -17.69 3.57
CA ILE A 178 -6.06 -17.95 3.12
C ILE A 178 -5.26 -16.64 3.21
N GLU A 179 -3.96 -16.74 3.52
CA GLU A 179 -3.06 -15.58 3.47
C GLU A 179 -3.14 -14.90 2.09
N ALA A 180 -3.30 -13.57 2.08
CA ALA A 180 -3.59 -12.81 0.85
C ALA A 180 -2.56 -13.04 -0.27
N ALA A 181 -1.27 -13.09 0.06
CA ALA A 181 -0.19 -13.36 -0.90
C ALA A 181 -0.24 -14.77 -1.51
N GLN A 182 -0.96 -15.72 -0.90
CA GLN A 182 -1.09 -17.11 -1.40
C GLN A 182 -2.34 -17.30 -2.26
N LEU A 183 -3.29 -16.36 -2.24
CA LEU A 183 -4.56 -16.49 -2.95
C LEU A 183 -4.42 -16.74 -4.46
N PRO A 184 -3.49 -16.11 -5.21
CA PRO A 184 -3.34 -16.42 -6.63
C PRO A 184 -3.04 -17.90 -6.92
N ARG A 185 -2.33 -18.57 -6.02
CA ARG A 185 -2.03 -20.02 -6.14
C ARG A 185 -3.25 -20.91 -5.92
N SER A 186 -4.27 -20.40 -5.21
CA SER A 186 -5.52 -21.12 -4.95
C SER A 186 -6.45 -21.17 -6.17
N LEU A 187 -6.14 -20.46 -7.27
CA LEU A 187 -6.94 -20.45 -8.50
C LEU A 187 -7.12 -21.81 -9.16
N ASP A 188 -6.17 -22.74 -8.94
CA ASP A 188 -6.25 -24.09 -9.48
C ASP A 188 -7.14 -25.01 -8.62
N ASP A 189 -7.25 -24.74 -7.33
CA ASP A 189 -7.91 -25.60 -6.35
C ASP A 189 -9.33 -25.11 -5.98
N ALA A 190 -9.51 -23.81 -5.75
CA ALA A 190 -10.80 -23.24 -5.38
C ALA A 190 -11.68 -22.93 -6.62
N ASP A 191 -12.99 -22.89 -6.41
CA ASP A 191 -13.95 -22.55 -7.47
C ASP A 191 -13.99 -21.04 -7.73
N LEU A 192 -13.90 -20.24 -6.67
CA LEU A 192 -13.67 -18.79 -6.71
C LEU A 192 -12.52 -18.40 -5.81
N VAL A 193 -11.80 -17.36 -6.18
CA VAL A 193 -10.75 -16.75 -5.37
C VAL A 193 -10.93 -15.24 -5.37
N VAL A 194 -10.98 -14.64 -4.19
CA VAL A 194 -11.03 -13.18 -4.02
C VAL A 194 -9.62 -12.67 -3.76
N ILE A 195 -9.07 -11.87 -4.70
CA ILE A 195 -7.65 -11.50 -4.70
C ILE A 195 -7.51 -9.98 -4.67
N ASN A 196 -6.63 -9.47 -3.81
CA ASN A 196 -6.23 -8.05 -3.79
C ASN A 196 -5.52 -7.66 -5.10
N GLY A 197 -5.69 -6.41 -5.52
CA GLY A 197 -5.22 -5.92 -6.82
C GLY A 197 -3.72 -6.11 -7.05
N ASN A 198 -2.87 -5.80 -6.05
CA ASN A 198 -1.43 -6.00 -6.11
C ASN A 198 -1.06 -7.48 -6.38
N TYR A 199 -1.61 -8.42 -5.62
CA TYR A 199 -1.33 -9.85 -5.81
C TYR A 199 -1.91 -10.41 -7.12
N ALA A 200 -3.03 -9.86 -7.60
CA ALA A 200 -3.56 -10.20 -8.91
C ALA A 200 -2.59 -9.77 -10.03
N LEU A 201 -2.10 -8.53 -9.97
CA LEU A 201 -1.13 -7.99 -10.93
C LEU A 201 0.19 -8.76 -10.90
N GLU A 202 0.73 -9.06 -9.72
CA GLU A 202 1.96 -9.87 -9.56
C GLU A 202 1.80 -11.27 -10.17
N ALA A 203 0.61 -11.85 -10.08
CA ALA A 203 0.29 -13.14 -10.68
C ALA A 203 0.00 -13.08 -12.20
N GLY A 204 0.13 -11.89 -12.82
CA GLY A 204 -0.11 -11.69 -14.24
C GLY A 204 -1.59 -11.59 -14.64
N LEU A 205 -2.50 -11.44 -13.66
CA LEU A 205 -3.90 -11.14 -13.93
C LEU A 205 -4.08 -9.64 -14.23
N VAL A 206 -5.07 -9.33 -15.04
CA VAL A 206 -5.49 -7.96 -15.34
C VAL A 206 -6.86 -7.73 -14.69
N PRO A 207 -6.94 -7.15 -13.46
CA PRO A 207 -8.19 -7.01 -12.71
C PRO A 207 -9.36 -6.47 -13.52
N SER A 208 -9.13 -5.43 -14.32
CA SER A 208 -10.16 -4.81 -15.17
C SER A 208 -10.70 -5.70 -16.29
N LYS A 209 -10.05 -6.84 -16.60
CA LYS A 209 -10.42 -7.76 -17.67
C LYS A 209 -10.75 -9.16 -17.18
N ASP A 210 -9.98 -9.65 -16.20
CA ASP A 210 -10.00 -11.07 -15.79
C ASP A 210 -10.93 -11.34 -14.61
N ALA A 211 -11.34 -10.31 -13.86
CA ALA A 211 -12.23 -10.47 -12.73
C ALA A 211 -13.66 -10.79 -13.20
N LEU A 212 -14.28 -11.80 -12.60
CA LEU A 212 -15.69 -12.13 -12.78
C LEU A 212 -16.60 -11.17 -12.01
N GLY A 213 -16.08 -10.55 -10.96
CA GLY A 213 -16.70 -9.48 -10.19
C GLY A 213 -15.60 -8.57 -9.67
N LEU A 214 -15.75 -7.28 -9.87
CA LEU A 214 -14.77 -6.27 -9.45
C LEU A 214 -15.44 -5.24 -8.56
N GLU A 215 -14.73 -4.81 -7.53
CA GLU A 215 -15.13 -3.72 -6.64
C GLU A 215 -15.22 -2.40 -7.43
N SER A 216 -16.19 -1.53 -7.07
CA SER A 216 -16.25 -0.17 -7.62
C SER A 216 -15.19 0.71 -6.99
N ALA A 217 -14.62 1.64 -7.76
CA ALA A 217 -13.79 2.70 -7.22
C ALA A 217 -14.61 3.85 -6.61
N ASP A 218 -15.90 3.96 -6.94
CA ASP A 218 -16.78 5.02 -6.43
C ASP A 218 -17.04 4.83 -4.93
N HIS A 219 -16.74 5.88 -4.14
CA HIS A 219 -16.88 5.86 -2.68
C HIS A 219 -16.14 4.68 -2.02
N ASN A 220 -15.00 4.30 -2.57
CA ASN A 220 -14.21 3.17 -2.09
C ASN A 220 -13.28 3.62 -0.96
N PRO A 221 -13.41 3.06 0.27
CA PRO A 221 -12.63 3.48 1.43
C PRO A 221 -11.21 2.86 1.48
N TYR A 222 -10.84 2.11 0.45
CA TYR A 222 -9.60 1.33 0.42
C TYR A 222 -8.51 1.97 -0.44
N ALA A 223 -8.42 3.32 -0.43
CA ALA A 223 -7.29 4.01 -1.02
C ALA A 223 -5.97 3.55 -0.39
N ASN A 224 -4.98 3.27 -1.21
CA ASN A 224 -3.63 2.93 -0.77
C ASN A 224 -2.87 4.17 -0.33
N LEU A 225 -2.17 4.07 0.79
CA LEU A 225 -1.65 5.17 1.59
C LEU A 225 -0.12 5.21 1.59
N LEU A 226 0.43 6.43 1.51
CA LEU A 226 1.76 6.71 2.04
C LEU A 226 1.64 6.94 3.55
N VAL A 227 2.33 6.12 4.33
CA VAL A 227 2.26 6.14 5.80
C VAL A 227 3.64 6.36 6.38
N THR A 228 3.73 7.20 7.41
CA THR A 228 4.96 7.49 8.15
C THR A 228 4.71 7.57 9.65
N THR A 229 5.75 7.85 10.44
CA THR A 229 5.62 8.05 11.89
C THR A 229 5.24 9.50 12.22
N PRO A 230 4.67 9.77 13.42
CA PRO A 230 4.40 11.15 13.87
C PRO A 230 5.64 12.05 13.85
N GLU A 231 6.82 11.50 14.16
CA GLU A 231 8.08 12.24 14.19
C GLU A 231 8.53 12.69 12.79
N LEU A 232 8.22 11.92 11.76
CA LEU A 232 8.59 12.20 10.38
C LEU A 232 7.48 12.86 9.56
N ALA A 233 6.29 13.08 10.13
CA ALA A 233 5.15 13.62 9.41
C ALA A 233 5.40 14.98 8.75
N HIS A 234 6.33 15.77 9.30
CA HIS A 234 6.74 17.08 8.77
C HIS A 234 8.14 17.08 8.15
N ASP A 235 8.75 15.90 7.97
CA ASP A 235 10.03 15.81 7.24
C ASP A 235 9.82 16.30 5.80
N PRO A 236 10.65 17.26 5.33
CA PRO A 236 10.50 17.81 3.97
C PRO A 236 10.52 16.74 2.87
N ARG A 237 11.23 15.61 3.08
CA ARG A 237 11.31 14.50 2.13
C ARG A 237 9.97 13.75 2.05
N ILE A 238 9.30 13.53 3.19
CA ILE A 238 7.96 12.92 3.26
C ILE A 238 6.94 13.84 2.59
N VAL A 239 6.98 15.14 2.90
CA VAL A 239 6.08 16.14 2.31
C VAL A 239 6.26 16.23 0.78
N ALA A 240 7.51 16.19 0.30
CA ALA A 240 7.81 16.17 -1.13
C ALA A 240 7.26 14.90 -1.80
N LEU A 241 7.54 13.71 -1.22
CA LEU A 241 7.05 12.44 -1.74
C LEU A 241 5.51 12.39 -1.79
N ALA A 242 4.82 12.84 -0.73
CA ALA A 242 3.36 12.90 -0.69
C ALA A 242 2.78 13.78 -1.81
N LYS A 243 3.40 14.94 -2.05
CA LYS A 243 3.04 15.84 -3.14
C LYS A 243 3.25 15.21 -4.51
N ASP A 244 4.37 14.53 -4.71
CA ASP A 244 4.69 13.89 -5.97
C ASP A 244 3.75 12.73 -6.26
N LEU A 245 3.47 11.86 -5.26
CA LEU A 245 2.54 10.74 -5.38
C LEU A 245 1.12 11.17 -5.75
N THR A 246 0.70 12.36 -5.35
CA THR A 246 -0.62 12.92 -5.67
C THR A 246 -0.61 13.86 -6.88
N SER A 247 0.50 13.96 -7.59
CA SER A 247 0.68 14.84 -8.76
C SER A 247 -0.12 14.38 -9.98
N PRO A 248 -0.45 15.28 -10.92
CA PRO A 248 -1.03 14.91 -12.21
C PRO A 248 -0.17 13.92 -13.00
N GLN A 249 1.15 14.02 -12.91
CA GLN A 249 2.10 13.14 -13.60
C GLN A 249 1.96 11.69 -13.14
N VAL A 250 1.86 11.47 -11.82
CA VAL A 250 1.67 10.12 -11.26
C VAL A 250 0.28 9.59 -11.59
N ARG A 251 -0.77 10.42 -11.55
CA ARG A 251 -2.10 9.99 -12.00
C ARG A 251 -2.09 9.53 -13.47
N ASP A 252 -1.44 10.28 -14.33
CA ASP A 252 -1.26 9.93 -15.74
C ASP A 252 -0.48 8.62 -15.92
N PHE A 253 0.59 8.43 -15.15
CA PHE A 253 1.37 7.19 -15.14
C PHE A 253 0.50 6.00 -14.76
N ILE A 254 -0.25 6.09 -13.66
CA ILE A 254 -1.15 5.03 -13.19
C ILE A 254 -2.19 4.68 -14.26
N GLN A 255 -2.86 5.68 -14.84
CA GLN A 255 -3.88 5.46 -15.85
C GLN A 255 -3.33 4.76 -17.10
N LYS A 256 -2.16 5.20 -17.58
CA LYS A 256 -1.51 4.66 -18.77
C LYS A 256 -0.92 3.26 -18.56
N THR A 257 -0.43 2.98 -17.35
CA THR A 257 0.24 1.70 -17.05
C THR A 257 -0.76 0.60 -16.73
N TYR A 258 -1.77 0.89 -15.90
CA TYR A 258 -2.62 -0.16 -15.33
C TYR A 258 -4.02 -0.24 -15.97
N HIS A 259 -4.37 0.67 -16.89
CA HIS A 259 -5.59 0.59 -17.72
C HIS A 259 -6.87 0.28 -16.91
N GLY A 260 -7.05 0.93 -15.76
CA GLY A 260 -8.22 0.76 -14.89
C GLY A 260 -8.11 -0.39 -13.87
N SER A 261 -7.02 -1.17 -13.89
CA SER A 261 -6.75 -2.17 -12.83
C SER A 261 -6.24 -1.52 -11.54
N VAL A 262 -5.64 -0.34 -11.65
CA VAL A 262 -5.27 0.58 -10.58
C VAL A 262 -5.85 1.94 -10.93
N ILE A 263 -6.49 2.60 -9.97
CA ILE A 263 -7.25 3.83 -10.22
C ILE A 263 -6.70 4.93 -9.30
N PRO A 264 -6.14 6.03 -9.83
CA PRO A 264 -5.64 7.11 -8.99
C PRO A 264 -6.78 7.77 -8.21
N VAL A 265 -6.53 8.10 -6.95
CA VAL A 265 -7.46 8.91 -6.16
C VAL A 265 -7.61 10.27 -6.83
N GLN A 266 -8.85 10.71 -7.03
CA GLN A 266 -9.11 12.04 -7.57
C GLN A 266 -8.72 13.08 -6.52
N ALA A 267 -8.04 14.16 -6.95
CA ALA A 267 -7.83 15.30 -6.08
C ALA A 267 -9.19 15.79 -5.59
N GLY A 268 -9.41 15.81 -4.28
CA GLY A 268 -10.64 16.34 -3.71
C GLY A 268 -10.85 17.77 -4.25
N HIS A 269 -12.05 18.03 -4.72
CA HIS A 269 -12.50 19.41 -4.86
C HIS A 269 -12.78 19.88 -3.43
N ASP A 270 -11.80 20.55 -2.80
CA ASP A 270 -12.00 21.34 -1.59
C ASP A 270 -12.94 22.52 -1.88
#